data_200ac43aca51da02683b3c3aee59d087
#
_entry.id   200ac43aca51da02683b3c3aee59d087
#
_cell.length_a   1.000
_cell.length_b   1.000
_cell.length_c   1.000
_cell.angle_alpha   90.00
_cell.angle_beta   90.00
_cell.angle_gamma   90.00
#
_symmetry.space_group_name_H-M   'P 1'
#
loop_
_entity.id
_entity.type
_entity.pdbx_description
1 polymer ?
#
loop_
_entity_poly.entity_id
_entity_poly.type
_entity_poly.pdbx_seq_one_letter_code
_entity_poly.pdbx_strand_id
1 'polypeptide(L)'
;MKHIFRATLACALSYSGYGQTDGATRADWPHYGGSQLSWRFSALDQINASNIKALAPAWIFQTGDYAEGLQATPIVVDGVMYLITARAQVFALDASNGKVLWQHRYPPPRPGVAGGLSEVQESRGLTVGFGLVFFGSSDNHLVALDQKTGREVWNVAADDPKQCGCGISAAPLLVKDKVIIGGNGGDQAHRGYLTAFYAKTGRLAWRWYVIPGAGEKGNETWKGDSWKFGGGAPWMTGSYDPALNLVYWGTGNAASDFYDGARAPSADKSKETNLYTASVVALEADTGKLRWHYQEVPDDLWDFDSSYEVILMDREVRGRMRQLLAHMSKSGLTFVLDRTTGEFLGVFSVPEVRNWISGVTEDGKLVGRNEPKPGQLADFCPSPAGAKSWNSMAYSPRTGLLYAPINEVCAALRPTDEAPQEGHSFMNSSMDFKPAPGRVNYSHLDAWDPISGKRVWSYPYKYILLASVLATAGDLVFTGDPEGDFIALNARTGDKIWSYQTGAGHRGSAMSYSVGGRQFIATPSGWQMGLVGGLVRLFPDLQVRGGSTVVAFALPEAAR
;
A
#
# COMPACT_ATOMS: atom_id res chain seq x y z
N MET A 1 40.74 38.53 35.51
CA MET A 1 39.54 37.70 35.41
C MET A 1 38.74 38.14 34.18
N LYS A 2 38.87 37.45 33.09
CA LYS A 2 38.08 37.71 31.88
C LYS A 2 37.14 36.54 31.66
N HIS A 3 35.83 36.76 31.82
CA HIS A 3 34.76 35.79 31.52
C HIS A 3 34.58 35.71 30.01
N ILE A 4 34.83 34.54 29.44
CA ILE A 4 34.54 34.21 28.03
C ILE A 4 33.15 33.57 28.01
N PHE A 5 32.15 34.31 27.51
CA PHE A 5 30.86 33.77 27.12
C PHE A 5 31.03 32.93 25.85
N ARG A 6 30.83 31.61 25.95
CA ARG A 6 30.62 30.75 24.79
C ARG A 6 29.16 30.84 24.36
N ALA A 7 28.90 31.51 23.25
CA ALA A 7 27.61 31.45 22.57
C ALA A 7 27.52 30.12 21.84
N THR A 8 26.64 29.26 22.30
CA THR A 8 26.24 28.04 21.56
C THR A 8 25.35 28.45 20.41
N LEU A 9 25.90 28.45 19.20
CA LEU A 9 25.16 28.66 17.96
C LEU A 9 24.34 27.39 17.70
N ALA A 10 23.04 27.43 17.99
CA ALA A 10 22.09 26.41 17.57
C ALA A 10 21.94 26.55 16.05
N CYS A 11 22.56 25.66 15.31
CA CYS A 11 22.34 25.52 13.86
C CYS A 11 20.93 24.97 13.67
N ALA A 12 19.97 25.87 13.45
CA ALA A 12 18.67 25.49 12.89
C ALA A 12 18.94 25.05 11.45
N LEU A 13 19.08 23.75 11.25
CA LEU A 13 19.05 23.15 9.92
C LEU A 13 17.66 23.45 9.33
N SER A 14 17.61 24.49 8.50
CA SER A 14 16.47 24.75 7.62
C SER A 14 16.35 23.56 6.67
N TYR A 15 15.34 22.74 6.87
CA TYR A 15 14.87 21.73 5.93
C TYR A 15 14.27 22.42 4.68
N SER A 16 15.12 23.07 3.92
CA SER A 16 14.82 23.60 2.59
C SER A 16 15.47 22.68 1.56
N GLY A 17 14.71 21.69 1.07
CA GLY A 17 15.30 20.89 -0.01
C GLY A 17 14.47 19.75 -0.60
N TYR A 18 13.42 19.29 0.04
CA TYR A 18 12.51 18.32 -0.59
C TYR A 18 11.10 18.91 -0.73
N GLY A 19 11.05 20.11 -1.34
CA GLY A 19 9.81 20.71 -1.79
C GLY A 19 9.44 20.12 -3.15
N GLN A 20 8.28 19.50 -3.19
CA GLN A 20 7.41 19.37 -4.36
C GLN A 20 8.07 19.66 -5.72
N THR A 21 8.60 18.61 -6.35
CA THR A 21 9.18 18.69 -7.71
C THR A 21 8.12 18.58 -8.81
N ASP A 22 6.84 18.46 -8.44
CA ASP A 22 5.71 18.22 -9.34
C ASP A 22 4.72 19.39 -9.50
N GLY A 23 5.05 20.56 -8.94
CA GLY A 23 4.20 21.75 -9.01
C GLY A 23 3.01 21.75 -8.05
N ALA A 24 2.83 20.71 -7.25
CA ALA A 24 1.78 20.66 -6.23
C ALA A 24 2.10 21.60 -5.06
N THR A 25 1.10 22.26 -4.52
CA THR A 25 1.24 23.15 -3.37
C THR A 25 1.21 22.37 -2.06
N ARG A 26 1.69 22.94 -0.95
CA ARG A 26 1.49 22.34 0.39
C ARG A 26 0.01 22.10 0.73
N ALA A 27 -0.88 22.78 0.01
CA ALA A 27 -2.32 22.68 0.16
C ALA A 27 -2.92 21.40 -0.42
N ASP A 28 -2.25 20.78 -1.38
CA ASP A 28 -2.78 19.66 -2.15
C ASP A 28 -2.43 18.30 -1.53
N TRP A 29 -3.15 17.26 -2.00
CA TRP A 29 -2.83 15.85 -1.81
C TRP A 29 -2.78 15.17 -3.18
N PRO A 30 -1.69 15.36 -3.96
CA PRO A 30 -1.66 15.07 -5.39
C PRO A 30 -1.39 13.61 -5.73
N HIS A 31 -0.91 12.80 -4.78
CA HIS A 31 -0.52 11.41 -4.99
C HIS A 31 -1.20 10.47 -4.01
N TYR A 32 -1.31 9.18 -4.35
CA TYR A 32 -1.85 8.14 -3.49
C TYR A 32 -1.22 8.15 -2.08
N GLY A 33 0.09 8.23 -1.98
CA GLY A 33 0.84 8.33 -0.73
C GLY A 33 1.07 9.76 -0.23
N GLY A 34 0.33 10.77 -0.71
CA GLY A 34 0.52 12.19 -0.40
C GLY A 34 1.68 12.83 -1.17
N SER A 35 2.74 12.07 -1.41
CA SER A 35 3.88 12.42 -2.23
C SER A 35 4.38 11.19 -3.00
N GLN A 36 5.27 11.38 -3.96
CA GLN A 36 5.93 10.29 -4.69
C GLN A 36 6.87 9.45 -3.79
N LEU A 37 7.19 9.94 -2.57
CA LEU A 37 8.00 9.23 -1.57
C LEU A 37 7.14 8.29 -0.68
N SER A 38 5.82 8.25 -0.89
CA SER A 38 4.83 7.41 -0.17
C SER A 38 4.77 7.64 1.34
N TRP A 39 5.00 8.88 1.80
CA TRP A 39 5.03 9.17 3.24
C TRP A 39 3.68 9.17 3.94
N ARG A 40 2.59 9.37 3.20
CA ARG A 40 1.26 9.62 3.79
C ARG A 40 1.30 10.65 4.91
N PHE A 41 2.06 11.70 4.66
CA PHE A 41 2.32 12.80 5.58
C PHE A 41 1.87 14.12 4.97
N SER A 42 1.10 14.90 5.75
CA SER A 42 0.73 16.27 5.42
C SER A 42 1.59 17.27 6.18
N ALA A 43 2.16 18.23 5.46
CA ALA A 43 2.91 19.34 6.07
C ALA A 43 1.99 20.43 6.68
N LEU A 44 0.67 20.29 6.60
CA LEU A 44 -0.31 21.17 7.21
C LEU A 44 -0.39 20.92 8.72
N ASP A 45 -0.47 21.99 9.53
CA ASP A 45 -0.46 21.97 10.99
C ASP A 45 -1.55 22.85 11.64
N GLN A 46 -2.46 23.44 10.85
CA GLN A 46 -3.59 24.20 11.39
C GLN A 46 -4.45 23.33 12.32
N ILE A 47 -4.66 22.05 11.95
CA ILE A 47 -5.26 21.03 12.81
C ILE A 47 -4.11 20.30 13.53
N ASN A 48 -4.08 20.39 14.86
CA ASN A 48 -2.98 19.89 15.67
C ASN A 48 -3.45 19.34 17.02
N ALA A 49 -2.54 18.76 17.79
CA ALA A 49 -2.86 18.11 19.07
C ALA A 49 -3.53 19.03 20.12
N SER A 50 -3.36 20.36 20.02
CA SER A 50 -3.95 21.30 20.97
C SER A 50 -5.41 21.65 20.65
N ASN A 51 -5.81 21.61 19.37
CA ASN A 51 -7.14 22.04 18.94
C ASN A 51 -8.00 20.92 18.32
N ILE A 52 -7.48 19.70 18.20
CA ILE A 52 -8.16 18.55 17.58
C ILE A 52 -9.55 18.28 18.19
N LYS A 53 -9.76 18.56 19.44
CA LYS A 53 -11.06 18.35 20.14
C LYS A 53 -12.20 19.17 19.54
N ALA A 54 -11.90 20.25 18.83
CA ALA A 54 -12.86 21.07 18.13
C ALA A 54 -13.12 20.61 16.67
N LEU A 55 -12.43 19.58 16.20
CA LEU A 55 -12.57 19.05 14.85
C LEU A 55 -13.96 18.47 14.65
N ALA A 56 -14.66 18.91 13.61
CA ALA A 56 -16.03 18.50 13.29
C ALA A 56 -16.22 18.27 11.80
N PRO A 57 -17.21 17.48 11.36
CA PRO A 57 -17.57 17.36 9.95
C PRO A 57 -17.87 18.73 9.33
N ALA A 58 -17.20 19.04 8.23
CA ALA A 58 -17.44 20.23 7.42
C ALA A 58 -18.42 19.91 6.29
N TRP A 59 -18.26 18.74 5.66
CA TRP A 59 -19.16 18.23 4.64
C TRP A 59 -19.08 16.69 4.54
N ILE A 60 -20.12 16.10 3.96
CA ILE A 60 -20.25 14.65 3.76
C ILE A 60 -20.71 14.44 2.31
N PHE A 61 -20.09 13.49 1.63
CA PHE A 61 -20.47 13.06 0.28
C PHE A 61 -20.73 11.56 0.26
N GLN A 62 -21.90 11.12 -0.24
CA GLN A 62 -22.23 9.72 -0.47
C GLN A 62 -22.13 9.40 -1.95
N THR A 63 -21.37 8.36 -2.30
CA THR A 63 -21.13 8.03 -3.71
C THR A 63 -22.34 7.40 -4.40
N GLY A 64 -23.24 6.77 -3.64
CA GLY A 64 -24.34 5.97 -4.18
C GLY A 64 -23.93 4.57 -4.65
N ASP A 65 -22.66 4.19 -4.49
CA ASP A 65 -22.12 2.86 -4.82
C ASP A 65 -21.79 2.10 -3.52
N TYR A 66 -22.77 1.39 -3.00
CA TYR A 66 -22.69 0.78 -1.66
C TYR A 66 -22.25 -0.70 -1.66
N ALA A 67 -22.19 -1.35 -2.83
CA ALA A 67 -22.04 -2.80 -2.88
C ALA A 67 -20.68 -3.29 -2.41
N GLU A 68 -19.62 -2.52 -2.71
CA GLU A 68 -18.22 -2.98 -2.54
C GLU A 68 -17.43 -2.10 -1.55
N GLY A 69 -18.09 -1.21 -0.83
CA GLY A 69 -17.44 -0.30 0.10
C GLY A 69 -16.56 0.74 -0.59
N LEU A 70 -15.63 1.37 0.17
CA LEU A 70 -14.77 2.43 -0.34
C LEU A 70 -13.34 2.27 0.20
N GLN A 71 -12.43 1.79 -0.65
CA GLN A 71 -11.02 1.56 -0.29
C GLN A 71 -10.07 2.66 -0.78
N ALA A 72 -10.54 3.53 -1.67
CA ALA A 72 -9.71 4.51 -2.35
C ALA A 72 -9.13 5.57 -1.40
N THR A 73 -7.96 6.10 -1.77
CA THR A 73 -7.47 7.39 -1.27
C THR A 73 -7.98 8.47 -2.21
N PRO A 74 -8.76 9.46 -1.75
CA PRO A 74 -9.08 10.62 -2.57
C PRO A 74 -7.82 11.45 -2.88
N ILE A 75 -7.80 12.10 -4.04
CA ILE A 75 -6.73 13.03 -4.46
C ILE A 75 -7.31 14.44 -4.48
N VAL A 76 -6.56 15.43 -4.00
CA VAL A 76 -6.95 16.85 -4.12
C VAL A 76 -5.87 17.61 -4.86
N VAL A 77 -6.27 18.29 -5.94
CA VAL A 77 -5.42 19.16 -6.76
C VAL A 77 -6.22 20.41 -7.11
N ASP A 78 -5.63 21.57 -6.87
CA ASP A 78 -6.23 22.89 -7.19
C ASP A 78 -7.66 23.06 -6.65
N GLY A 79 -7.93 22.59 -5.43
CA GLY A 79 -9.22 22.70 -4.76
C GLY A 79 -10.30 21.75 -5.29
N VAL A 80 -9.96 20.80 -6.16
CA VAL A 80 -10.86 19.75 -6.65
C VAL A 80 -10.45 18.41 -6.06
N MET A 81 -11.41 17.73 -5.43
CA MET A 81 -11.21 16.35 -4.94
C MET A 81 -11.64 15.35 -6.01
N TYR A 82 -10.78 14.41 -6.33
CA TYR A 82 -11.06 13.29 -7.23
C TYR A 82 -11.15 12.01 -6.43
N LEU A 83 -12.23 11.27 -6.64
CA LEU A 83 -12.55 10.03 -5.94
C LEU A 83 -12.97 8.96 -6.94
N ILE A 84 -12.60 7.71 -6.68
CA ILE A 84 -13.04 6.54 -7.43
C ILE A 84 -13.66 5.52 -6.48
N THR A 85 -14.76 4.88 -6.89
CA THR A 85 -15.36 3.76 -6.16
C THR A 85 -14.82 2.42 -6.67
N ALA A 86 -15.14 1.35 -5.98
CA ALA A 86 -14.77 -0.01 -6.37
C ALA A 86 -15.26 -0.39 -7.78
N ARG A 87 -16.44 0.09 -8.18
CA ARG A 87 -17.02 -0.09 -9.51
C ARG A 87 -16.57 0.93 -10.54
N ALA A 88 -15.43 1.56 -10.31
CA ALA A 88 -14.84 2.57 -11.19
C ALA A 88 -15.78 3.73 -11.55
N GLN A 89 -16.62 4.17 -10.59
CA GLN A 89 -17.29 5.46 -10.70
C GLN A 89 -16.34 6.54 -10.21
N VAL A 90 -16.02 7.49 -11.07
CA VAL A 90 -15.10 8.59 -10.78
C VAL A 90 -15.89 9.87 -10.56
N PHE A 91 -15.55 10.60 -9.50
CA PHE A 91 -16.17 11.88 -9.14
C PHE A 91 -15.09 12.95 -9.07
N ALA A 92 -15.42 14.14 -9.55
CA ALA A 92 -14.74 15.38 -9.17
C ALA A 92 -15.68 16.22 -8.30
N LEU A 93 -15.18 16.59 -7.13
CA LEU A 93 -15.93 17.35 -6.13
C LEU A 93 -15.23 18.67 -5.86
N ASP A 94 -15.99 19.71 -5.59
CA ASP A 94 -15.46 20.92 -4.94
C ASP A 94 -14.97 20.51 -3.53
N ALA A 95 -13.67 20.56 -3.33
CA ALA A 95 -13.04 20.09 -2.09
C ALA A 95 -13.41 20.94 -0.86
N SER A 96 -13.96 22.15 -1.04
CA SER A 96 -14.39 23.02 0.06
C SER A 96 -15.73 22.61 0.68
N ASN A 97 -16.62 21.94 -0.11
CA ASN A 97 -18.01 21.69 0.30
C ASN A 97 -18.60 20.35 -0.16
N GLY A 98 -17.84 19.53 -0.92
CA GLY A 98 -18.26 18.20 -1.39
C GLY A 98 -19.26 18.21 -2.56
N LYS A 99 -19.54 19.37 -3.19
CA LYS A 99 -20.45 19.46 -4.34
C LYS A 99 -19.85 18.77 -5.57
N VAL A 100 -20.64 17.93 -6.24
CA VAL A 100 -20.23 17.25 -7.47
C VAL A 100 -20.05 18.28 -8.59
N LEU A 101 -18.87 18.31 -9.20
CA LEU A 101 -18.54 19.08 -10.39
C LEU A 101 -18.82 18.27 -11.65
N TRP A 102 -18.39 17.00 -11.67
CA TRP A 102 -18.72 16.03 -12.68
C TRP A 102 -18.59 14.61 -12.13
N GLN A 103 -19.21 13.64 -12.83
CA GLN A 103 -19.15 12.21 -12.56
C GLN A 103 -18.92 11.46 -13.87
N HIS A 104 -18.06 10.43 -13.82
CA HIS A 104 -17.88 9.44 -14.87
C HIS A 104 -18.22 8.06 -14.34
N ARG A 105 -18.89 7.22 -15.16
CA ARG A 105 -19.20 5.82 -14.84
C ARG A 105 -18.54 4.93 -15.88
N TYR A 106 -17.55 4.18 -15.45
CA TYR A 106 -16.96 3.15 -16.30
C TYR A 106 -17.95 1.97 -16.42
N PRO A 107 -18.14 1.41 -17.62
CA PRO A 107 -19.04 0.27 -17.79
C PRO A 107 -18.55 -0.94 -17.00
N PRO A 108 -19.44 -1.74 -16.38
CA PRO A 108 -19.03 -2.95 -15.70
C PRO A 108 -18.42 -3.96 -16.69
N PRO A 109 -17.48 -4.81 -16.26
CA PRO A 109 -16.96 -5.89 -17.07
C PRO A 109 -18.10 -6.76 -17.61
N ARG A 110 -17.97 -7.22 -18.86
CA ARG A 110 -18.96 -8.14 -19.43
C ARG A 110 -18.88 -9.49 -18.71
N PRO A 111 -20.02 -10.14 -18.38
CA PRO A 111 -20.01 -11.46 -17.79
C PRO A 111 -19.17 -12.44 -18.62
N GLY A 112 -18.31 -13.24 -17.98
CA GLY A 112 -17.43 -14.21 -18.62
C GLY A 112 -16.24 -13.63 -19.38
N VAL A 113 -15.98 -12.32 -19.30
CA VAL A 113 -14.76 -11.67 -19.81
C VAL A 113 -13.68 -11.62 -18.74
N ALA A 114 -14.12 -11.55 -17.49
CA ALA A 114 -13.24 -11.54 -16.33
C ALA A 114 -13.10 -12.97 -15.77
N GLY A 115 -11.89 -13.38 -15.43
CA GLY A 115 -11.60 -14.62 -14.70
C GLY A 115 -10.92 -14.28 -13.38
N GLY A 116 -11.04 -15.16 -12.38
CA GLY A 116 -10.32 -15.00 -11.11
C GLY A 116 -10.60 -13.69 -10.36
N LEU A 117 -9.56 -13.00 -9.93
CA LEU A 117 -9.67 -11.75 -9.14
C LEU A 117 -10.20 -10.55 -9.93
N SER A 118 -10.29 -10.63 -11.26
CA SER A 118 -10.93 -9.57 -12.07
C SER A 118 -12.45 -9.48 -11.83
N GLU A 119 -13.07 -10.50 -11.24
CA GLU A 119 -14.46 -10.44 -10.78
C GLU A 119 -14.62 -9.65 -9.48
N VAL A 120 -13.55 -9.51 -8.70
CA VAL A 120 -13.53 -8.69 -7.48
C VAL A 120 -13.32 -7.24 -7.87
N GLN A 121 -14.38 -6.46 -7.76
CA GLN A 121 -14.34 -5.03 -8.05
C GLN A 121 -13.69 -4.28 -6.88
N GLU A 122 -12.47 -3.83 -7.07
CA GLU A 122 -11.71 -3.05 -6.10
C GLU A 122 -10.98 -1.90 -6.79
N SER A 123 -10.95 -0.74 -6.15
CA SER A 123 -10.09 0.36 -6.56
C SER A 123 -9.54 1.07 -5.33
N ARG A 124 -8.22 1.26 -5.30
CA ARG A 124 -7.52 1.95 -4.21
C ARG A 124 -7.23 3.41 -4.52
N GLY A 125 -7.51 3.85 -5.74
CA GLY A 125 -7.37 5.26 -6.09
C GLY A 125 -7.14 5.52 -7.56
N LEU A 126 -6.87 6.76 -7.83
CA LEU A 126 -6.59 7.34 -9.15
C LEU A 126 -5.40 8.29 -9.03
N THR A 127 -4.93 8.82 -10.16
CA THR A 127 -3.92 9.89 -10.17
C THR A 127 -4.31 11.00 -11.14
N VAL A 128 -3.78 12.21 -10.93
CA VAL A 128 -4.14 13.41 -11.68
C VAL A 128 -2.88 14.09 -12.19
N GLY A 129 -2.87 14.50 -13.44
CA GLY A 129 -1.80 15.27 -14.04
C GLY A 129 -1.99 15.48 -15.54
N PHE A 130 -1.28 16.44 -16.13
CA PHE A 130 -1.38 16.81 -17.54
C PHE A 130 -2.80 17.19 -18.03
N GLY A 131 -3.67 17.66 -17.11
CA GLY A 131 -5.07 17.94 -17.41
C GLY A 131 -5.93 16.68 -17.55
N LEU A 132 -5.45 15.53 -17.03
CA LEU A 132 -6.10 14.23 -17.11
C LEU A 132 -6.23 13.59 -15.72
N VAL A 133 -7.23 12.71 -15.58
CA VAL A 133 -7.44 11.82 -14.43
C VAL A 133 -7.26 10.39 -14.92
N PHE A 134 -6.39 9.62 -14.27
CA PHE A 134 -6.06 8.26 -14.67
C PHE A 134 -6.50 7.26 -13.61
N PHE A 135 -7.11 6.16 -14.03
CA PHE A 135 -7.48 5.06 -13.14
C PHE A 135 -7.39 3.70 -13.84
N GLY A 136 -7.23 2.66 -13.04
CA GLY A 136 -7.31 1.28 -13.50
C GLY A 136 -8.71 0.68 -13.31
N SER A 137 -9.05 -0.29 -14.13
CA SER A 137 -10.30 -1.03 -14.05
C SER A 137 -10.11 -2.52 -13.77
N SER A 138 -11.15 -3.19 -13.31
CA SER A 138 -11.12 -4.63 -13.03
C SER A 138 -10.98 -5.51 -14.28
N ASP A 139 -11.35 -5.00 -15.45
CA ASP A 139 -11.12 -5.64 -16.74
C ASP A 139 -9.76 -5.27 -17.38
N ASN A 140 -8.82 -4.85 -16.56
CA ASN A 140 -7.42 -4.60 -16.89
C ASN A 140 -7.17 -3.49 -17.93
N HIS A 141 -7.97 -2.43 -17.86
CA HIS A 141 -7.78 -1.23 -18.66
C HIS A 141 -7.20 -0.09 -17.83
N LEU A 142 -6.31 0.69 -18.42
CA LEU A 142 -5.93 2.01 -17.95
C LEU A 142 -6.71 3.06 -18.72
N VAL A 143 -7.43 3.91 -18.02
CA VAL A 143 -8.35 4.90 -18.57
C VAL A 143 -7.89 6.31 -18.20
N ALA A 144 -7.95 7.24 -19.15
CA ALA A 144 -7.73 8.67 -18.93
C ALA A 144 -8.97 9.48 -19.24
N LEU A 145 -9.37 10.30 -18.28
CA LEU A 145 -10.46 11.27 -18.41
C LEU A 145 -9.90 12.68 -18.50
N ASP A 146 -10.59 13.56 -19.23
CA ASP A 146 -10.34 14.99 -19.17
C ASP A 146 -10.63 15.52 -17.76
N GLN A 147 -9.66 16.17 -17.14
CA GLN A 147 -9.71 16.61 -15.75
C GLN A 147 -10.88 17.59 -15.47
N LYS A 148 -11.29 18.40 -16.44
CA LYS A 148 -12.33 19.41 -16.27
C LYS A 148 -13.74 18.89 -16.50
N THR A 149 -13.89 17.90 -17.39
CA THR A 149 -15.21 17.47 -17.86
C THR A 149 -15.57 16.02 -17.50
N GLY A 150 -14.59 15.19 -17.09
CA GLY A 150 -14.78 13.76 -16.84
C GLY A 150 -15.02 12.93 -18.10
N ARG A 151 -14.83 13.48 -19.31
CA ARG A 151 -14.97 12.74 -20.57
C ARG A 151 -13.75 11.87 -20.80
N GLU A 152 -13.98 10.65 -21.29
CA GLU A 152 -12.89 9.74 -21.68
C GLU A 152 -12.08 10.36 -22.84
N VAL A 153 -10.76 10.39 -22.67
CA VAL A 153 -9.78 10.85 -23.66
C VAL A 153 -9.13 9.68 -24.35
N TRP A 154 -8.73 8.67 -23.59
CA TRP A 154 -8.24 7.40 -24.10
C TRP A 154 -8.46 6.28 -23.08
N ASN A 155 -8.49 5.05 -23.59
CA ASN A 155 -8.75 3.83 -22.85
C ASN A 155 -7.95 2.70 -23.51
N VAL A 156 -7.04 2.07 -22.78
CA VAL A 156 -6.11 1.06 -23.30
C VAL A 156 -6.09 -0.18 -22.41
N ALA A 157 -6.18 -1.34 -23.03
CA ALA A 157 -5.98 -2.60 -22.32
C ALA A 157 -4.51 -2.74 -21.92
N ALA A 158 -4.27 -3.04 -20.64
CA ALA A 158 -2.93 -3.33 -20.16
C ALA A 158 -2.53 -4.78 -20.48
N ASP A 159 -3.46 -5.72 -20.39
CA ASP A 159 -3.32 -7.11 -20.81
C ASP A 159 -4.70 -7.74 -21.05
N ASP A 160 -4.74 -8.97 -21.58
CA ASP A 160 -5.99 -9.71 -21.73
C ASP A 160 -6.43 -10.34 -20.39
N PRO A 161 -7.53 -9.85 -19.77
CA PRO A 161 -7.98 -10.34 -18.46
C PRO A 161 -8.38 -11.82 -18.47
N LYS A 162 -8.71 -12.41 -19.63
CA LYS A 162 -9.01 -13.84 -19.74
C LYS A 162 -7.78 -14.71 -19.62
N GLN A 163 -6.62 -14.20 -20.08
CA GLN A 163 -5.36 -14.94 -20.01
C GLN A 163 -4.68 -14.75 -18.67
N CYS A 164 -4.70 -13.53 -18.12
CA CYS A 164 -4.02 -13.27 -16.86
C CYS A 164 -4.90 -13.51 -15.62
N GLY A 165 -6.22 -13.52 -15.73
CA GLY A 165 -7.11 -13.49 -14.56
C GLY A 165 -6.95 -12.24 -13.71
N CYS A 166 -6.40 -11.17 -14.27
CA CYS A 166 -5.94 -9.98 -13.56
C CYS A 166 -6.70 -8.71 -13.95
N GLY A 167 -6.62 -7.69 -13.11
CA GLY A 167 -7.14 -6.34 -13.34
C GLY A 167 -6.16 -5.30 -12.76
N ILE A 168 -6.61 -4.05 -12.64
CA ILE A 168 -5.82 -2.97 -12.04
C ILE A 168 -6.59 -2.41 -10.85
N SER A 169 -6.17 -2.75 -9.63
CA SER A 169 -6.79 -2.28 -8.39
C SER A 169 -6.01 -1.15 -7.70
N ALA A 170 -4.72 -0.95 -8.04
CA ALA A 170 -3.89 0.11 -7.49
C ALA A 170 -4.23 1.48 -8.08
N ALA A 171 -3.93 2.54 -7.34
CA ALA A 171 -3.81 3.87 -7.92
C ALA A 171 -2.62 3.90 -8.89
N PRO A 172 -2.77 4.37 -10.14
CA PRO A 172 -1.64 4.52 -11.05
C PRO A 172 -0.61 5.51 -10.50
N LEU A 173 0.68 5.26 -10.74
CA LEU A 173 1.77 6.17 -10.36
C LEU A 173 2.14 7.06 -11.55
N LEU A 174 1.95 8.36 -11.41
CA LEU A 174 2.38 9.33 -12.42
C LEU A 174 3.85 9.71 -12.19
N VAL A 175 4.70 9.45 -13.19
CA VAL A 175 6.13 9.74 -13.15
C VAL A 175 6.55 10.43 -14.45
N LYS A 176 6.97 11.68 -14.36
CA LYS A 176 7.28 12.51 -15.55
C LYS A 176 6.09 12.47 -16.53
N ASP A 177 6.31 12.06 -17.77
CA ASP A 177 5.32 11.96 -18.84
C ASP A 177 4.64 10.58 -18.94
N LYS A 178 4.81 9.72 -17.92
CA LYS A 178 4.32 8.32 -17.92
C LYS A 178 3.40 8.04 -16.75
N VAL A 179 2.43 7.17 -16.98
CA VAL A 179 1.58 6.55 -15.97
C VAL A 179 1.99 5.09 -15.85
N ILE A 180 2.40 4.68 -14.64
CA ILE A 180 2.89 3.33 -14.36
C ILE A 180 1.84 2.58 -13.56
N ILE A 181 1.57 1.35 -13.94
CA ILE A 181 0.63 0.44 -13.29
C ILE A 181 1.26 -0.93 -13.09
N GLY A 182 0.80 -1.65 -12.06
CA GLY A 182 0.96 -3.08 -11.90
C GLY A 182 -0.41 -3.77 -11.97
N GLY A 183 -0.45 -4.94 -12.56
CA GLY A 183 -1.65 -5.79 -12.52
C GLY A 183 -1.82 -6.44 -11.15
N ASN A 184 -3.06 -6.76 -10.75
CA ASN A 184 -3.33 -7.65 -9.61
C ASN A 184 -3.26 -9.13 -10.05
N GLY A 185 -3.67 -10.06 -9.19
CA GLY A 185 -3.69 -11.49 -9.50
C GLY A 185 -2.37 -12.21 -9.21
N GLY A 186 -1.70 -11.89 -8.10
CA GLY A 186 -0.50 -12.62 -7.64
C GLY A 186 -0.73 -14.10 -7.48
N ASP A 187 -1.92 -14.47 -7.04
CA ASP A 187 -2.37 -15.84 -6.79
C ASP A 187 -2.92 -16.53 -8.05
N GLN A 188 -2.80 -15.89 -9.21
CA GLN A 188 -3.25 -16.45 -10.48
C GLN A 188 -2.07 -17.04 -11.25
N ALA A 189 -2.35 -18.08 -12.06
CA ALA A 189 -1.36 -18.71 -12.93
C ALA A 189 -1.04 -17.80 -14.13
N HIS A 190 -0.25 -16.76 -13.92
CA HIS A 190 0.24 -15.85 -14.98
C HIS A 190 1.58 -15.22 -14.60
N ARG A 191 2.14 -14.37 -15.46
CA ARG A 191 3.35 -13.57 -15.17
C ARG A 191 2.97 -12.17 -14.74
N GLY A 192 3.24 -11.79 -13.49
CA GLY A 192 3.09 -10.42 -13.01
C GLY A 192 3.95 -9.42 -13.77
N TYR A 193 3.48 -8.18 -13.92
CA TYR A 193 4.17 -7.16 -14.71
C TYR A 193 3.96 -5.74 -14.17
N LEU A 194 4.92 -4.86 -14.44
CA LEU A 194 4.79 -3.41 -14.40
C LEU A 194 4.74 -2.87 -15.83
N THR A 195 3.85 -1.94 -16.09
CA THR A 195 3.71 -1.33 -17.40
C THR A 195 3.60 0.18 -17.28
N ALA A 196 4.34 0.91 -18.11
CA ALA A 196 4.24 2.36 -18.23
C ALA A 196 3.63 2.74 -19.58
N PHE A 197 2.72 3.70 -19.54
CA PHE A 197 2.10 4.30 -20.70
C PHE A 197 2.39 5.80 -20.73
N TYR A 198 2.56 6.37 -21.92
CA TYR A 198 2.67 7.83 -22.06
C TYR A 198 1.35 8.49 -21.67
N ALA A 199 1.38 9.37 -20.66
CA ALA A 199 0.21 9.97 -20.02
C ALA A 199 -0.76 10.64 -21.02
N LYS A 200 -0.23 11.38 -22.01
CA LYS A 200 -1.07 12.11 -22.98
C LYS A 200 -1.73 11.24 -24.04
N THR A 201 -1.21 10.05 -24.31
CA THR A 201 -1.62 9.26 -25.48
C THR A 201 -2.08 7.84 -25.19
N GLY A 202 -1.80 7.31 -23.99
CA GLY A 202 -2.05 5.89 -23.68
C GLY A 202 -1.13 4.92 -24.44
N ARG A 203 -0.17 5.41 -25.22
CA ARG A 203 0.77 4.55 -25.94
C ARG A 203 1.74 3.89 -24.94
N LEU A 204 1.98 2.58 -25.11
CA LEU A 204 2.95 1.82 -24.33
C LEU A 204 4.34 2.49 -24.41
N ALA A 205 4.94 2.74 -23.25
CA ALA A 205 6.32 3.23 -23.13
C ALA A 205 7.29 2.07 -22.87
N TRP A 206 7.01 1.27 -21.86
CA TRP A 206 7.77 0.06 -21.53
C TRP A 206 6.94 -0.90 -20.69
N ARG A 207 7.34 -2.21 -20.70
CA ARG A 207 6.84 -3.25 -19.79
C ARG A 207 8.01 -4.01 -19.22
N TRP A 208 7.94 -4.30 -17.93
CA TRP A 208 8.86 -5.17 -17.21
C TRP A 208 8.06 -6.29 -16.55
N TYR A 209 8.47 -7.54 -16.81
CA TYR A 209 7.86 -8.70 -16.19
C TYR A 209 8.58 -9.03 -14.89
N VAL A 210 7.80 -9.25 -13.80
CA VAL A 210 8.33 -9.67 -12.50
C VAL A 210 8.98 -11.05 -12.62
N ILE A 211 8.36 -11.94 -13.39
CA ILE A 211 8.91 -13.28 -13.63
C ILE A 211 9.71 -13.25 -14.93
N PRO A 212 11.04 -13.52 -14.88
CA PRO A 212 11.87 -13.51 -16.07
C PRO A 212 11.48 -14.62 -17.05
N GLY A 213 11.45 -14.32 -18.35
CA GLY A 213 11.24 -15.28 -19.41
C GLY A 213 12.48 -16.10 -19.72
N ALA A 214 12.33 -17.10 -20.59
CA ALA A 214 13.45 -17.96 -21.02
C ALA A 214 14.61 -17.12 -21.58
N GLY A 215 15.82 -17.32 -21.05
CA GLY A 215 17.04 -16.59 -21.41
C GLY A 215 17.23 -15.24 -20.74
N GLU A 216 16.26 -14.74 -19.96
CA GLU A 216 16.41 -13.55 -19.15
C GLU A 216 17.08 -13.88 -17.82
N LYS A 217 17.88 -12.95 -17.28
CA LYS A 217 18.54 -13.10 -15.98
C LYS A 217 17.50 -13.31 -14.88
N GLY A 218 17.69 -14.35 -14.05
CA GLY A 218 16.75 -14.75 -13.00
C GLY A 218 15.83 -15.91 -13.40
N ASN A 219 15.70 -16.24 -14.69
CA ASN A 219 14.89 -17.37 -15.14
C ASN A 219 15.43 -18.72 -14.63
N GLU A 220 16.74 -18.81 -14.40
CA GLU A 220 17.41 -19.97 -13.80
C GLU A 220 16.95 -20.29 -12.37
N THR A 221 16.26 -19.36 -11.73
CA THR A 221 15.66 -19.53 -10.39
C THR A 221 14.26 -20.19 -10.45
N TRP A 222 13.80 -20.52 -11.65
CA TRP A 222 12.53 -21.18 -11.92
C TRP A 222 12.76 -22.58 -12.53
N LYS A 223 11.96 -23.57 -12.13
CA LYS A 223 12.05 -24.93 -12.63
C LYS A 223 11.33 -25.08 -13.96
N GLY A 224 12.07 -25.43 -15.01
CA GLY A 224 11.49 -25.68 -16.33
C GLY A 224 10.63 -24.52 -16.84
N ASP A 225 9.38 -24.78 -17.18
CA ASP A 225 8.43 -23.81 -17.72
C ASP A 225 7.52 -23.14 -16.65
N SER A 226 7.77 -23.39 -15.34
CA SER A 226 6.94 -22.85 -14.27
C SER A 226 6.90 -21.32 -14.22
N TRP A 227 7.94 -20.64 -14.77
CA TRP A 227 8.00 -19.20 -14.92
C TRP A 227 6.79 -18.60 -15.69
N LYS A 228 6.12 -19.40 -16.53
CA LYS A 228 4.93 -18.97 -17.28
C LYS A 228 3.74 -18.68 -16.38
N PHE A 229 3.69 -19.30 -15.21
CA PHE A 229 2.58 -19.29 -14.26
C PHE A 229 3.00 -18.79 -12.87
N GLY A 230 4.09 -18.02 -12.79
CA GLY A 230 4.80 -17.74 -11.56
C GLY A 230 4.19 -16.69 -10.63
N GLY A 231 3.07 -16.06 -10.96
CA GLY A 231 2.44 -15.02 -10.13
C GLY A 231 3.25 -13.72 -10.08
N GLY A 232 3.58 -13.26 -8.88
CA GLY A 232 4.48 -12.12 -8.66
C GLY A 232 3.85 -10.73 -8.89
N ALA A 233 2.53 -10.62 -8.91
CA ALA A 233 1.84 -9.39 -9.30
C ALA A 233 2.21 -8.18 -8.40
N PRO A 234 2.65 -7.04 -8.96
CA PRO A 234 2.95 -5.81 -8.22
C PRO A 234 1.69 -4.95 -8.06
N TRP A 235 0.70 -5.44 -7.33
CA TRP A 235 -0.69 -4.97 -7.31
C TRP A 235 -0.97 -3.73 -6.46
N MET A 236 0.06 -3.12 -5.84
CA MET A 236 -0.05 -1.83 -5.14
C MET A 236 0.73 -0.74 -5.85
N THR A 237 0.56 0.50 -5.38
CA THR A 237 1.25 1.67 -5.94
C THR A 237 2.68 1.77 -5.42
N GLY A 238 3.65 1.93 -6.32
CA GLY A 238 5.05 2.12 -5.99
C GLY A 238 5.40 3.56 -5.60
N SER A 239 6.70 3.82 -5.45
CA SER A 239 7.29 5.12 -5.11
C SER A 239 8.27 5.58 -6.19
N TYR A 240 8.57 6.87 -6.23
CA TYR A 240 9.51 7.45 -7.19
C TYR A 240 10.48 8.42 -6.51
N ASP A 241 11.78 8.26 -6.81
CA ASP A 241 12.82 9.22 -6.45
C ASP A 241 13.23 10.02 -7.69
N PRO A 242 12.87 11.30 -7.78
CA PRO A 242 13.19 12.13 -8.94
C PRO A 242 14.70 12.43 -9.08
N ALA A 243 15.46 12.42 -7.98
CA ALA A 243 16.89 12.68 -8.01
C ALA A 243 17.67 11.50 -8.59
N LEU A 244 17.24 10.28 -8.30
CA LEU A 244 17.82 9.04 -8.81
C LEU A 244 17.18 8.58 -10.12
N ASN A 245 16.01 9.14 -10.46
CA ASN A 245 15.17 8.72 -11.58
C ASN A 245 14.80 7.22 -11.53
N LEU A 246 14.52 6.72 -10.31
CA LEU A 246 14.17 5.35 -10.04
C LEU A 246 12.75 5.25 -9.48
N VAL A 247 11.99 4.29 -9.99
CA VAL A 247 10.75 3.82 -9.37
C VAL A 247 11.06 2.60 -8.51
N TYR A 248 10.46 2.53 -7.33
CA TYR A 248 10.58 1.42 -6.39
C TYR A 248 9.24 0.74 -6.26
N TRP A 249 9.25 -0.58 -6.33
CA TRP A 249 8.03 -1.34 -6.31
C TRP A 249 8.20 -2.64 -5.54
N GLY A 250 7.20 -2.99 -4.72
CA GLY A 250 7.11 -4.32 -4.13
C GLY A 250 6.43 -5.29 -5.10
N THR A 251 6.88 -6.53 -5.13
CA THR A 251 6.32 -7.60 -5.96
C THR A 251 5.58 -8.63 -5.13
N GLY A 252 4.58 -9.27 -5.71
CA GLY A 252 3.76 -10.26 -5.04
C GLY A 252 4.46 -11.61 -4.82
N ASN A 253 3.73 -12.49 -4.16
CA ASN A 253 4.08 -13.89 -3.91
C ASN A 253 4.37 -14.68 -5.19
N ALA A 254 5.03 -15.82 -5.06
CA ALA A 254 5.15 -16.77 -6.15
C ALA A 254 3.91 -17.68 -6.20
N ALA A 255 3.29 -17.88 -7.36
CA ALA A 255 2.27 -18.91 -7.55
C ALA A 255 2.92 -20.25 -7.93
N SER A 256 2.50 -21.36 -7.39
CA SER A 256 1.43 -21.57 -6.37
C SER A 256 1.89 -21.06 -5.00
N ASP A 257 0.95 -20.54 -4.22
CA ASP A 257 1.30 -19.78 -3.02
C ASP A 257 1.90 -20.65 -1.90
N PHE A 258 1.42 -21.89 -1.75
CA PHE A 258 1.73 -22.72 -0.58
C PHE A 258 2.46 -24.02 -0.92
N TYR A 259 2.90 -24.19 -2.18
CA TYR A 259 3.65 -25.37 -2.64
C TYR A 259 4.66 -25.02 -3.73
N ASP A 260 5.91 -25.42 -3.53
CA ASP A 260 7.04 -25.09 -4.42
C ASP A 260 7.44 -26.20 -5.39
N GLY A 261 6.94 -27.42 -5.23
CA GLY A 261 7.39 -28.59 -5.98
C GLY A 261 7.33 -28.47 -7.49
N ALA A 262 6.44 -27.64 -8.02
CA ALA A 262 6.35 -27.36 -9.45
C ALA A 262 7.31 -26.24 -9.91
N ARG A 263 7.75 -25.32 -9.02
CA ARG A 263 8.43 -24.08 -9.38
C ARG A 263 9.86 -23.92 -8.86
N ALA A 264 10.22 -24.56 -7.74
CA ALA A 264 11.55 -24.43 -7.16
C ALA A 264 12.58 -25.29 -7.90
N PRO A 265 13.71 -24.74 -8.36
CA PRO A 265 14.74 -25.49 -9.06
C PRO A 265 15.64 -26.31 -8.10
N SER A 266 15.68 -25.93 -6.83
CA SER A 266 16.59 -26.51 -5.83
C SER A 266 15.96 -26.51 -4.43
N ALA A 267 16.34 -27.48 -3.62
CA ALA A 267 16.01 -27.51 -2.20
C ALA A 267 16.86 -26.54 -1.36
N ASP A 268 17.87 -25.90 -1.93
CA ASP A 268 18.73 -24.93 -1.24
C ASP A 268 18.03 -23.57 -1.14
N LYS A 269 17.30 -23.35 -0.06
CA LYS A 269 16.54 -22.14 0.25
C LYS A 269 17.40 -20.96 0.74
N SER A 270 18.72 -21.11 0.81
CA SER A 270 19.65 -20.02 1.13
C SER A 270 19.95 -19.12 -0.06
N LYS A 271 19.59 -19.56 -1.27
CA LYS A 271 19.74 -18.81 -2.52
C LYS A 271 18.45 -18.11 -2.91
N GLU A 272 18.59 -17.07 -3.69
CA GLU A 272 17.45 -16.44 -4.37
C GLU A 272 16.71 -17.48 -5.20
N THR A 273 15.39 -17.55 -5.03
CA THR A 273 14.53 -18.53 -5.67
C THR A 273 13.25 -17.88 -6.12
N ASN A 274 12.82 -18.21 -7.33
CA ASN A 274 11.62 -17.63 -7.97
C ASN A 274 11.70 -16.11 -8.12
N LEU A 275 12.84 -15.60 -8.63
CA LEU A 275 13.05 -14.19 -8.92
C LEU A 275 12.02 -13.67 -9.96
N TYR A 276 11.48 -12.49 -9.75
CA TYR A 276 11.68 -11.49 -8.67
C TYR A 276 10.43 -11.39 -7.80
N THR A 277 9.87 -12.52 -7.35
CA THR A 277 8.72 -12.55 -6.43
C THR A 277 9.13 -12.16 -5.02
N ALA A 278 8.17 -11.72 -4.19
CA ALA A 278 8.35 -11.31 -2.79
C ALA A 278 9.58 -10.41 -2.58
N SER A 279 9.73 -9.39 -3.44
CA SER A 279 10.92 -8.56 -3.54
C SER A 279 10.57 -7.07 -3.56
N VAL A 280 11.54 -6.24 -3.20
CA VAL A 280 11.58 -4.83 -3.60
C VAL A 280 12.48 -4.70 -4.83
N VAL A 281 11.99 -4.04 -5.87
CA VAL A 281 12.72 -3.79 -7.11
C VAL A 281 12.86 -2.29 -7.36
N ALA A 282 13.99 -1.88 -7.92
CA ALA A 282 14.21 -0.53 -8.41
C ALA A 282 14.39 -0.54 -9.93
N LEU A 283 13.53 0.18 -10.64
CA LEU A 283 13.55 0.28 -12.09
C LEU A 283 13.85 1.71 -12.54
N GLU A 284 14.56 1.84 -13.65
CA GLU A 284 14.70 3.13 -14.34
C GLU A 284 13.34 3.63 -14.80
N ALA A 285 12.92 4.81 -14.36
CA ALA A 285 11.60 5.35 -14.66
C ALA A 285 11.34 5.55 -16.17
N ASP A 286 12.40 5.83 -16.94
CA ASP A 286 12.28 6.09 -18.38
C ASP A 286 12.18 4.82 -19.23
N THR A 287 12.82 3.73 -18.81
CA THR A 287 13.02 2.52 -19.62
C THR A 287 12.41 1.25 -19.04
N GLY A 288 12.07 1.23 -17.73
CA GLY A 288 11.66 0.02 -17.03
C GLY A 288 12.80 -0.96 -16.76
N LYS A 289 14.07 -0.58 -17.03
CA LYS A 289 15.22 -1.46 -16.81
C LYS A 289 15.48 -1.66 -15.33
N LEU A 290 15.60 -2.92 -14.89
CA LEU A 290 15.96 -3.26 -13.52
C LEU A 290 17.37 -2.77 -13.18
N ARG A 291 17.49 -1.99 -12.09
CA ARG A 291 18.76 -1.48 -11.55
C ARG A 291 19.27 -2.39 -10.43
N TRP A 292 18.38 -2.73 -9.51
CA TRP A 292 18.65 -3.65 -8.42
C TRP A 292 17.35 -4.26 -7.90
N HIS A 293 17.46 -5.34 -7.16
CA HIS A 293 16.39 -5.96 -6.38
C HIS A 293 16.90 -6.42 -5.02
N TYR A 294 15.99 -6.60 -4.09
CA TYR A 294 16.23 -7.28 -2.82
C TYR A 294 15.05 -8.22 -2.58
N GLN A 295 15.32 -9.53 -2.57
CA GLN A 295 14.29 -10.55 -2.32
C GLN A 295 14.11 -10.71 -0.81
N GLU A 296 12.93 -10.35 -0.28
CA GLU A 296 12.61 -10.38 1.13
C GLU A 296 12.27 -11.78 1.62
N VAL A 297 11.55 -12.54 0.79
CA VAL A 297 11.13 -13.92 1.08
C VAL A 297 11.45 -14.80 -0.13
N PRO A 298 12.70 -15.34 -0.21
CA PRO A 298 13.04 -16.34 -1.24
C PRO A 298 12.14 -17.57 -1.12
N ASP A 299 11.62 -18.04 -2.26
CA ASP A 299 10.72 -19.20 -2.29
C ASP A 299 9.59 -19.09 -1.26
N ASP A 300 8.76 -18.07 -1.44
CA ASP A 300 7.62 -17.80 -0.56
C ASP A 300 6.60 -18.94 -0.61
N LEU A 301 6.26 -19.49 0.55
CA LEU A 301 5.31 -20.58 0.75
C LEU A 301 4.17 -20.19 1.72
N TRP A 302 4.00 -18.91 1.97
CA TRP A 302 3.06 -18.38 2.95
C TRP A 302 2.13 -17.29 2.39
N ASP A 303 2.25 -17.02 1.07
CA ASP A 303 1.58 -15.86 0.43
C ASP A 303 2.01 -14.54 1.11
N PHE A 304 3.32 -14.36 1.27
CA PHE A 304 3.88 -13.16 1.88
C PHE A 304 4.30 -12.13 0.83
N ASP A 305 3.28 -11.58 0.17
CA ASP A 305 3.49 -10.45 -0.73
C ASP A 305 4.42 -9.38 -0.15
N SER A 306 5.32 -8.90 -0.99
CA SER A 306 6.05 -7.64 -0.82
C SER A 306 5.45 -6.51 -1.66
N SER A 307 4.22 -6.66 -2.15
CA SER A 307 3.56 -5.73 -3.09
C SER A 307 2.92 -4.53 -2.38
N TYR A 308 3.66 -3.87 -1.49
CA TYR A 308 3.15 -2.74 -0.69
C TYR A 308 3.94 -1.45 -0.95
N GLU A 309 3.56 -0.38 -0.25
CA GLU A 309 4.23 0.91 -0.37
C GLU A 309 5.70 0.83 0.08
N VAL A 310 6.57 1.46 -0.67
CA VAL A 310 7.99 1.62 -0.35
C VAL A 310 8.20 3.05 0.14
N ILE A 311 8.51 3.22 1.42
CA ILE A 311 8.73 4.55 2.00
C ILE A 311 10.17 4.99 1.76
N LEU A 312 10.36 6.09 1.04
CA LEU A 312 11.68 6.66 0.75
C LEU A 312 12.01 7.75 1.76
N MET A 313 13.17 7.67 2.42
CA MET A 313 13.56 8.64 3.43
C MET A 313 15.07 8.87 3.44
N ASP A 314 15.50 10.06 3.88
CA ASP A 314 16.90 10.35 4.15
C ASP A 314 17.10 10.43 5.65
N ARG A 315 17.97 9.58 6.17
CA ARG A 315 18.24 9.48 7.61
C ARG A 315 19.73 9.24 7.87
N GLU A 316 20.16 9.69 9.02
CA GLU A 316 21.50 9.38 9.50
C GLU A 316 21.57 7.92 9.98
N VAL A 317 22.55 7.18 9.43
CA VAL A 317 22.88 5.81 9.86
C VAL A 317 24.37 5.76 10.12
N ARG A 318 24.77 5.41 11.36
CA ARG A 318 26.17 5.31 11.78
C ARG A 318 26.99 6.57 11.47
N GLY A 319 26.40 7.75 11.73
CA GLY A 319 27.06 9.07 11.55
C GLY A 319 27.11 9.58 10.12
N ARG A 320 26.41 8.95 9.17
CA ARG A 320 26.34 9.38 7.76
C ARG A 320 24.90 9.47 7.28
N MET A 321 24.56 10.57 6.59
CA MET A 321 23.29 10.66 5.87
C MET A 321 23.27 9.63 4.74
N ARG A 322 22.22 8.81 4.72
CA ARG A 322 21.97 7.80 3.69
C ARG A 322 20.58 7.97 3.09
N GLN A 323 20.49 7.64 1.82
CA GLN A 323 19.24 7.59 1.09
C GLN A 323 18.63 6.18 1.31
N LEU A 324 17.59 6.11 2.13
CA LEU A 324 17.02 4.85 2.61
C LEU A 324 15.66 4.60 1.99
N LEU A 325 15.28 3.34 1.98
CA LEU A 325 13.89 2.93 1.93
C LEU A 325 13.55 2.04 3.13
N ALA A 326 12.30 2.09 3.58
CA ALA A 326 11.72 1.13 4.50
C ALA A 326 10.54 0.43 3.82
N HIS A 327 10.52 -0.87 3.92
CA HIS A 327 9.46 -1.70 3.36
C HIS A 327 8.99 -2.74 4.37
N MET A 328 7.67 -2.78 4.60
CA MET A 328 7.02 -3.70 5.54
C MET A 328 6.03 -4.55 4.77
N SER A 329 6.20 -5.88 4.82
CA SER A 329 5.41 -6.83 4.04
C SER A 329 4.48 -7.69 4.91
N LYS A 330 3.67 -8.56 4.28
CA LYS A 330 2.81 -9.55 4.95
C LYS A 330 3.58 -10.42 5.95
N SER A 331 4.85 -10.69 5.69
CA SER A 331 5.72 -11.52 6.52
C SER A 331 5.88 -11.04 7.97
N GLY A 332 5.53 -9.77 8.22
CA GLY A 332 5.75 -9.11 9.50
C GLY A 332 7.18 -8.64 9.72
N LEU A 333 7.99 -8.67 8.69
CA LEU A 333 9.33 -8.09 8.69
C LEU A 333 9.30 -6.71 8.03
N THR A 334 10.10 -5.80 8.59
CA THR A 334 10.37 -4.49 8.00
C THR A 334 11.81 -4.44 7.60
N PHE A 335 12.07 -4.31 6.32
CA PHE A 335 13.42 -4.19 5.76
C PHE A 335 13.79 -2.73 5.58
N VAL A 336 15.04 -2.40 5.90
CA VAL A 336 15.63 -1.07 5.65
C VAL A 336 16.82 -1.27 4.72
N LEU A 337 16.73 -0.65 3.54
CA LEU A 337 17.74 -0.77 2.48
C LEU A 337 18.28 0.61 2.10
N ASP A 338 19.50 0.64 1.57
CA ASP A 338 19.98 1.78 0.82
C ASP A 338 19.28 1.82 -0.55
N ARG A 339 18.49 2.87 -0.80
CA ARG A 339 17.67 2.92 -2.03
C ARG A 339 18.45 3.17 -3.31
N THR A 340 19.73 3.53 -3.21
CA THR A 340 20.58 3.73 -4.38
C THR A 340 21.12 2.42 -4.94
N THR A 341 21.35 1.43 -4.07
CA THR A 341 22.04 0.17 -4.40
C THR A 341 21.27 -1.09 -4.09
N GLY A 342 20.24 -1.02 -3.23
CA GLY A 342 19.56 -2.19 -2.65
C GLY A 342 20.34 -2.85 -1.51
N GLU A 343 21.43 -2.22 -1.01
CA GLU A 343 22.21 -2.75 0.12
C GLU A 343 21.31 -2.94 1.36
N PHE A 344 21.34 -4.13 1.94
CA PHE A 344 20.67 -4.44 3.19
C PHE A 344 21.34 -3.70 4.36
N LEU A 345 20.54 -2.98 5.15
CA LEU A 345 21.02 -2.21 6.29
C LEU A 345 20.46 -2.68 7.61
N GLY A 346 19.30 -3.33 7.59
CA GLY A 346 18.66 -3.87 8.78
C GLY A 346 17.27 -4.41 8.54
N VAL A 347 16.80 -5.17 9.51
CA VAL A 347 15.45 -5.76 9.54
C VAL A 347 14.95 -5.83 10.98
N PHE A 348 13.66 -5.64 11.17
CA PHE A 348 12.99 -5.87 12.46
C PHE A 348 11.61 -6.49 12.27
N SER A 349 11.17 -7.26 13.27
CA SER A 349 9.86 -7.92 13.29
C SER A 349 8.84 -7.01 13.97
N VAL A 350 7.65 -6.89 13.39
CA VAL A 350 6.58 -6.04 13.93
C VAL A 350 5.48 -6.81 14.66
N PRO A 351 5.04 -8.04 14.25
CA PRO A 351 4.05 -8.79 15.01
C PRO A 351 4.64 -9.36 16.29
N GLU A 352 3.81 -9.49 17.31
CA GLU A 352 4.17 -10.09 18.58
C GLU A 352 4.21 -11.63 18.50
N VAL A 353 3.41 -12.20 17.57
CA VAL A 353 3.38 -13.65 17.32
C VAL A 353 3.88 -13.96 15.92
N ARG A 354 5.00 -14.67 15.84
CA ARG A 354 5.61 -15.12 14.58
C ARG A 354 6.24 -16.50 14.74
N ASN A 355 5.93 -17.42 13.85
CA ASN A 355 6.47 -18.80 13.89
C ASN A 355 6.86 -19.38 12.53
N TRP A 356 6.77 -18.62 11.42
CA TRP A 356 7.12 -19.09 10.08
C TRP A 356 8.64 -19.16 9.84
N ILE A 357 9.41 -18.39 10.62
CA ILE A 357 10.89 -18.47 10.68
C ILE A 357 11.35 -18.33 12.13
N SER A 358 12.54 -18.83 12.46
CA SER A 358 13.16 -18.62 13.77
C SER A 358 13.90 -17.29 13.86
N GLY A 359 14.39 -16.72 12.75
CA GLY A 359 15.12 -15.46 12.75
C GLY A 359 15.59 -15.00 11.37
N VAL A 360 16.36 -13.92 11.39
CA VAL A 360 17.07 -13.36 10.23
C VAL A 360 18.51 -13.14 10.65
N THR A 361 19.47 -13.50 9.79
CA THR A 361 20.90 -13.29 10.02
C THR A 361 21.29 -11.81 9.90
N GLU A 362 22.51 -11.46 10.33
CA GLU A 362 23.02 -10.07 10.22
C GLU A 362 23.15 -9.59 8.76
N ASP A 363 23.26 -10.51 7.81
CA ASP A 363 23.28 -10.22 6.36
C ASP A 363 21.91 -10.35 5.68
N GLY A 364 20.82 -10.43 6.47
CA GLY A 364 19.45 -10.38 5.98
C GLY A 364 18.85 -11.71 5.49
N LYS A 365 19.49 -12.86 5.74
CA LYS A 365 18.97 -14.16 5.32
C LYS A 365 18.01 -14.77 6.34
N LEU A 366 16.92 -15.34 5.85
CA LEU A 366 15.91 -16.04 6.66
C LEU A 366 16.47 -17.37 7.17
N VAL A 367 16.25 -17.67 8.46
CA VAL A 367 16.70 -18.93 9.08
C VAL A 367 15.58 -19.62 9.84
N GLY A 368 15.63 -20.96 9.87
CA GLY A 368 14.67 -21.78 10.60
C GLY A 368 13.25 -21.68 10.06
N ARG A 369 13.11 -21.83 8.75
CA ARG A 369 11.83 -21.77 8.03
C ARG A 369 10.92 -22.92 8.47
N ASN A 370 9.67 -22.57 8.84
CA ASN A 370 8.60 -23.54 9.14
C ASN A 370 7.72 -23.67 7.89
N GLU A 371 8.15 -24.49 6.95
CA GLU A 371 7.54 -24.61 5.63
C GLU A 371 6.31 -25.53 5.66
N PRO A 372 5.18 -25.12 5.07
CA PRO A 372 4.03 -25.99 4.86
C PRO A 372 4.40 -27.14 3.92
N LYS A 373 3.79 -28.33 4.13
CA LYS A 373 4.05 -29.54 3.33
C LYS A 373 2.76 -30.07 2.74
N PRO A 374 2.77 -30.55 1.49
CA PRO A 374 1.58 -31.08 0.84
C PRO A 374 0.87 -32.14 1.68
N GLY A 375 -0.46 -32.03 1.77
CA GLY A 375 -1.32 -32.95 2.51
C GLY A 375 -1.25 -32.84 4.05
N GLN A 376 -0.31 -32.06 4.61
CA GLN A 376 -0.17 -31.87 6.05
C GLN A 376 -0.81 -30.55 6.48
N LEU A 377 -1.47 -30.55 7.65
CA LEU A 377 -1.96 -29.33 8.25
C LEU A 377 -0.76 -28.54 8.83
N ALA A 378 -0.60 -27.30 8.40
CA ALA A 378 0.41 -26.39 8.90
C ALA A 378 -0.26 -25.17 9.56
N ASP A 379 0.25 -24.80 10.74
CA ASP A 379 -0.16 -23.61 11.48
C ASP A 379 0.96 -22.58 11.46
N PHE A 380 0.68 -21.36 11.01
CA PHE A 380 1.67 -20.30 11.01
C PHE A 380 1.10 -18.90 11.29
N CYS A 381 1.96 -18.06 11.79
CA CYS A 381 1.73 -16.65 12.13
C CYS A 381 2.89 -15.82 11.55
N PRO A 382 2.60 -14.66 10.93
CA PRO A 382 1.27 -14.14 10.60
C PRO A 382 0.56 -15.00 9.54
N SER A 383 -0.75 -14.78 9.37
CA SER A 383 -1.54 -15.42 8.31
C SER A 383 -1.21 -14.85 6.92
N PRO A 384 -1.72 -15.45 5.82
CA PRO A 384 -1.62 -14.87 4.47
C PRO A 384 -2.28 -13.50 4.31
N ALA A 385 -3.17 -13.11 5.24
CA ALA A 385 -3.66 -11.73 5.29
C ALA A 385 -2.58 -10.72 5.72
N GLY A 386 -1.45 -11.22 6.24
CA GLY A 386 -0.28 -10.44 6.65
C GLY A 386 -0.36 -9.85 8.05
N ALA A 387 0.80 -9.69 8.70
CA ALA A 387 0.92 -8.84 9.88
C ALA A 387 0.62 -7.38 9.49
N LYS A 388 1.08 -6.94 8.32
CA LYS A 388 0.63 -5.73 7.63
C LYS A 388 0.13 -6.15 6.26
N SER A 389 -0.98 -5.58 5.82
CA SER A 389 -1.56 -5.83 4.51
C SER A 389 -1.41 -4.60 3.59
N TRP A 390 -2.28 -4.45 2.59
CA TRP A 390 -2.28 -3.35 1.62
C TRP A 390 -2.53 -1.96 2.23
N ASN A 391 -3.16 -1.90 3.41
CA ASN A 391 -3.39 -0.68 4.14
C ASN A 391 -2.06 -0.01 4.52
N SER A 392 -1.82 1.15 3.93
CA SER A 392 -0.51 1.79 3.96
C SER A 392 -0.17 2.36 5.35
N MET A 393 1.09 2.20 5.74
CA MET A 393 1.69 2.92 6.86
C MET A 393 1.99 4.38 6.49
N ALA A 394 2.31 5.21 7.49
CA ALA A 394 2.77 6.57 7.29
C ALA A 394 4.18 6.77 7.86
N TYR A 395 4.93 7.73 7.29
CA TYR A 395 6.20 8.20 7.83
C TYR A 395 6.12 9.68 8.10
N SER A 396 6.51 10.12 9.29
CA SER A 396 6.61 11.53 9.61
C SER A 396 8.08 11.98 9.67
N PRO A 397 8.51 12.90 8.80
CA PRO A 397 9.86 13.46 8.87
C PRO A 397 10.09 14.31 10.15
N ARG A 398 9.01 14.73 10.83
CA ARG A 398 9.08 15.49 12.08
C ARG A 398 9.45 14.64 13.28
N THR A 399 8.90 13.42 13.35
CA THR A 399 9.19 12.48 14.45
C THR A 399 10.27 11.48 14.07
N GLY A 400 10.48 11.27 12.76
CA GLY A 400 11.35 10.24 12.22
C GLY A 400 10.77 8.82 12.34
N LEU A 401 9.47 8.68 12.63
CA LEU A 401 8.81 7.41 12.92
C LEU A 401 7.95 6.93 11.76
N LEU A 402 7.88 5.61 11.63
CA LEU A 402 6.87 4.89 10.84
C LEU A 402 5.67 4.61 11.74
N TYR A 403 4.47 4.81 11.22
CA TYR A 403 3.20 4.47 11.89
C TYR A 403 2.49 3.40 11.08
N ALA A 404 2.37 2.20 11.64
CA ALA A 404 1.89 1.04 10.91
C ALA A 404 0.76 0.30 11.65
N PRO A 405 -0.34 -0.05 10.95
CA PRO A 405 -1.36 -0.93 11.49
C PRO A 405 -0.88 -2.38 11.36
N ILE A 406 -0.81 -3.08 12.50
CA ILE A 406 -0.32 -4.46 12.58
C ILE A 406 -1.47 -5.36 13.00
N ASN A 407 -1.62 -6.51 12.35
CA ASN A 407 -2.62 -7.52 12.65
C ASN A 407 -1.98 -8.79 13.22
N GLU A 408 -2.55 -9.31 14.30
CA GLU A 408 -2.15 -10.51 15.04
C GLU A 408 -3.11 -11.66 14.73
N VAL A 409 -3.08 -12.12 13.48
CA VAL A 409 -3.91 -13.24 12.99
C VAL A 409 -3.00 -14.31 12.40
N CYS A 410 -3.32 -15.56 12.72
CA CYS A 410 -2.64 -16.75 12.21
C CYS A 410 -3.51 -17.49 11.19
N ALA A 411 -2.97 -18.51 10.56
CA ALA A 411 -3.72 -19.41 9.69
C ALA A 411 -3.37 -20.87 9.93
N ALA A 412 -4.33 -21.73 9.66
CA ALA A 412 -4.13 -23.16 9.42
C ALA A 412 -4.37 -23.41 7.93
N LEU A 413 -3.44 -24.05 7.26
CA LEU A 413 -3.60 -24.41 5.86
C LEU A 413 -3.13 -25.84 5.58
N ARG A 414 -3.66 -26.39 4.51
CA ARG A 414 -3.28 -27.70 4.00
C ARG A 414 -2.96 -27.56 2.51
N PRO A 415 -1.67 -27.51 2.14
CA PRO A 415 -1.27 -27.42 0.75
C PRO A 415 -1.74 -28.63 -0.07
N THR A 416 -2.10 -28.39 -1.31
CA THR A 416 -2.37 -29.40 -2.35
C THR A 416 -1.33 -29.30 -3.44
N ASP A 417 -1.31 -30.26 -4.36
CA ASP A 417 -0.40 -30.31 -5.52
C ASP A 417 -1.27 -30.37 -6.78
N GLU A 418 -1.83 -29.22 -7.17
CA GLU A 418 -2.66 -29.10 -8.36
C GLU A 418 -1.85 -28.46 -9.49
N ALA A 419 -2.13 -28.84 -10.73
CA ALA A 419 -1.51 -28.25 -11.89
C ALA A 419 -2.06 -26.84 -12.18
N PRO A 420 -1.25 -25.88 -12.66
CA PRO A 420 -1.72 -24.55 -13.02
C PRO A 420 -2.69 -24.58 -14.20
N GLN A 421 -3.69 -23.73 -14.15
CA GLN A 421 -4.55 -23.40 -15.27
C GLN A 421 -4.43 -21.88 -15.52
N GLU A 422 -3.99 -21.49 -16.72
CA GLU A 422 -3.71 -20.11 -17.09
C GLU A 422 -4.88 -19.18 -16.72
N GLY A 423 -4.58 -18.06 -16.04
CA GLY A 423 -5.55 -17.07 -15.58
C GLY A 423 -6.47 -17.48 -14.44
N HIS A 424 -6.32 -18.70 -13.92
CA HIS A 424 -7.11 -19.18 -12.78
C HIS A 424 -6.31 -19.12 -11.47
N SER A 425 -7.03 -19.19 -10.33
CA SER A 425 -6.40 -19.25 -9.01
C SER A 425 -5.49 -20.47 -8.89
N PHE A 426 -4.29 -20.23 -8.37
CA PHE A 426 -3.24 -21.23 -8.22
C PHE A 426 -2.69 -21.23 -6.79
N MET A 427 -3.55 -21.01 -5.81
CA MET A 427 -3.17 -20.99 -4.39
C MET A 427 -2.74 -22.37 -3.87
N ASN A 428 -3.36 -23.44 -4.36
CA ASN A 428 -3.08 -24.81 -3.95
C ASN A 428 -3.19 -25.03 -2.44
N SER A 429 -4.26 -24.55 -1.81
CA SER A 429 -4.55 -24.80 -0.39
C SER A 429 -6.00 -24.56 -0.03
N SER A 430 -6.46 -25.32 0.98
CA SER A 430 -7.55 -24.89 1.85
C SER A 430 -6.97 -24.14 3.06
N MET A 431 -7.63 -23.08 3.52
CA MET A 431 -7.11 -22.22 4.58
C MET A 431 -8.21 -21.77 5.53
N ASP A 432 -7.90 -21.79 6.84
CA ASP A 432 -8.72 -21.23 7.90
C ASP A 432 -7.91 -20.18 8.69
N PHE A 433 -8.48 -19.01 8.89
CA PHE A 433 -7.91 -18.00 9.78
C PHE A 433 -8.14 -18.36 11.24
N LYS A 434 -7.18 -18.02 12.11
CA LYS A 434 -7.22 -18.25 13.54
C LYS A 434 -6.74 -17.01 14.30
N PRO A 435 -7.26 -16.77 15.52
CA PRO A 435 -6.66 -15.82 16.44
C PRO A 435 -5.21 -16.18 16.74
N ALA A 436 -4.33 -15.18 16.86
CA ALA A 436 -2.99 -15.42 17.34
C ALA A 436 -3.01 -15.91 18.79
N PRO A 437 -2.22 -16.95 19.16
CA PRO A 437 -2.23 -17.53 20.50
C PRO A 437 -1.94 -16.51 21.59
N GLY A 438 -2.77 -16.55 22.67
CA GLY A 438 -2.60 -15.69 23.84
C GLY A 438 -2.98 -14.21 23.63
N ARG A 439 -3.60 -13.85 22.49
CA ARG A 439 -4.00 -12.48 22.19
C ARG A 439 -5.48 -12.25 22.51
N VAL A 440 -5.77 -11.06 23.06
CA VAL A 440 -7.14 -10.52 23.26
C VAL A 440 -7.39 -9.31 22.37
N ASN A 441 -6.33 -8.64 21.93
CA ASN A 441 -6.33 -7.64 20.88
C ASN A 441 -5.66 -8.25 19.65
N TYR A 442 -6.33 -8.17 18.50
CA TYR A 442 -5.90 -8.81 17.26
C TYR A 442 -5.30 -7.82 16.28
N SER A 443 -5.12 -6.57 16.72
CA SER A 443 -4.33 -5.57 16.01
C SER A 443 -3.82 -4.50 16.97
N HIS A 444 -2.88 -3.72 16.46
CA HIS A 444 -2.38 -2.51 17.11
C HIS A 444 -1.86 -1.53 16.06
N LEU A 445 -1.98 -0.24 16.36
CA LEU A 445 -1.29 0.79 15.59
C LEU A 445 -0.01 1.14 16.32
N ASP A 446 1.12 0.92 15.67
CA ASP A 446 2.44 1.10 16.26
C ASP A 446 3.21 2.26 15.66
N ALA A 447 4.06 2.89 16.47
CA ALA A 447 5.12 3.77 16.01
C ALA A 447 6.48 3.10 16.15
N TRP A 448 7.24 3.05 15.05
CA TRP A 448 8.55 2.42 14.97
C TRP A 448 9.63 3.40 14.51
N ASP A 449 10.78 3.40 15.18
CA ASP A 449 11.97 4.04 14.62
C ASP A 449 12.61 3.08 13.58
N PRO A 450 12.62 3.43 12.29
CA PRO A 450 13.11 2.54 11.24
C PRO A 450 14.61 2.27 11.31
N ILE A 451 15.40 3.10 12.00
CA ILE A 451 16.84 2.94 12.09
C ILE A 451 17.24 1.96 13.20
N SER A 452 16.64 2.11 14.37
CA SER A 452 16.91 1.21 15.49
C SER A 452 16.03 -0.03 15.53
N GLY A 453 14.96 -0.07 14.75
CA GLY A 453 13.93 -1.12 14.80
C GLY A 453 13.17 -1.16 16.14
N LYS A 454 13.18 -0.05 16.89
CA LYS A 454 12.52 0.03 18.20
C LYS A 454 11.09 0.51 18.06
N ARG A 455 10.15 -0.22 18.67
CA ARG A 455 8.78 0.25 18.88
C ARG A 455 8.76 1.34 19.94
N VAL A 456 8.29 2.54 19.58
CA VAL A 456 8.25 3.73 20.47
C VAL A 456 6.98 3.71 21.30
N TRP A 457 5.83 3.42 20.65
CA TRP A 457 4.55 3.23 21.31
C TRP A 457 3.67 2.26 20.52
N SER A 458 2.64 1.75 21.16
CA SER A 458 1.64 0.85 20.59
C SER A 458 0.26 1.23 21.11
N TYR A 459 -0.72 1.37 20.21
CA TYR A 459 -2.12 1.54 20.53
C TYR A 459 -2.88 0.25 20.20
N PRO A 460 -3.29 -0.54 21.20
CA PRO A 460 -3.95 -1.82 20.98
C PRO A 460 -5.39 -1.64 20.49
N TYR A 461 -5.83 -2.53 19.61
CA TYR A 461 -7.19 -2.58 19.13
C TYR A 461 -7.73 -4.02 19.11
N LYS A 462 -9.01 -4.19 19.47
CA LYS A 462 -9.60 -5.53 19.66
C LYS A 462 -9.70 -6.33 18.36
N TYR A 463 -10.10 -5.69 17.28
CA TYR A 463 -10.32 -6.33 15.98
C TYR A 463 -9.17 -6.05 15.02
N ILE A 464 -9.34 -6.43 13.75
CA ILE A 464 -8.34 -6.15 12.71
C ILE A 464 -8.40 -4.68 12.25
N LEU A 465 -7.24 -4.10 11.94
CA LEU A 465 -7.12 -2.77 11.34
C LEU A 465 -6.76 -2.90 9.87
N LEU A 466 -7.64 -2.41 8.99
CA LEU A 466 -7.47 -2.46 7.53
C LEU A 466 -7.53 -1.08 6.85
N ALA A 467 -7.67 0.00 7.62
CA ALA A 467 -7.50 1.36 7.11
C ALA A 467 -6.03 1.78 7.06
N SER A 468 -5.68 2.61 6.10
CA SER A 468 -4.35 3.21 6.03
C SER A 468 -4.19 4.33 7.05
N VAL A 469 -2.93 4.71 7.31
CA VAL A 469 -2.56 5.72 8.29
C VAL A 469 -2.24 7.04 7.58
N LEU A 470 -2.61 8.15 8.20
CA LEU A 470 -2.21 9.50 7.83
C LEU A 470 -1.46 10.13 9.00
N ALA A 471 -0.27 10.69 8.75
CA ALA A 471 0.43 11.53 9.71
C ALA A 471 0.42 13.00 9.27
N THR A 472 0.45 13.96 10.22
CA THR A 472 0.43 15.39 9.91
C THR A 472 1.49 16.17 10.69
N ALA A 473 1.81 17.37 10.19
CA ALA A 473 2.71 18.30 10.89
C ALA A 473 2.10 18.86 12.19
N GLY A 474 0.81 18.67 12.44
CA GLY A 474 0.15 18.96 13.70
C GLY A 474 0.41 17.95 14.82
N ASP A 475 1.40 17.07 14.66
CA ASP A 475 1.75 15.96 15.56
C ASP A 475 0.56 15.00 15.81
N LEU A 476 -0.20 14.71 14.74
CA LEU A 476 -1.35 13.81 14.73
C LEU A 476 -1.12 12.61 13.81
N VAL A 477 -1.68 11.47 14.22
CA VAL A 477 -1.78 10.24 13.42
C VAL A 477 -3.25 9.83 13.35
N PHE A 478 -3.79 9.68 12.14
CA PHE A 478 -5.17 9.29 11.91
C PHE A 478 -5.26 7.90 11.31
N THR A 479 -6.27 7.14 11.74
CA THR A 479 -6.71 5.90 11.11
C THR A 479 -8.19 5.66 11.42
N GLY A 480 -8.78 4.67 10.78
CA GLY A 480 -10.15 4.25 11.08
C GLY A 480 -10.22 2.76 11.38
N ASP A 481 -11.30 2.34 12.00
CA ASP A 481 -11.52 0.95 12.40
C ASP A 481 -12.72 0.30 11.69
N PRO A 482 -12.92 -1.02 11.80
CA PRO A 482 -14.04 -1.70 11.16
C PRO A 482 -15.40 -1.37 11.78
N GLU A 483 -15.46 -0.83 13.00
CA GLU A 483 -16.72 -0.42 13.65
C GLU A 483 -17.18 0.97 13.22
N GLY A 484 -16.32 1.71 12.49
CA GLY A 484 -16.62 3.03 11.91
C GLY A 484 -16.11 4.20 12.73
N ASP A 485 -15.29 3.98 13.74
CA ASP A 485 -14.60 5.05 14.43
C ASP A 485 -13.39 5.53 13.62
N PHE A 486 -13.38 6.80 13.28
CA PHE A 486 -12.23 7.52 12.77
C PHE A 486 -11.52 8.21 13.93
N ILE A 487 -10.26 7.87 14.18
CA ILE A 487 -9.54 8.28 15.39
C ILE A 487 -8.30 9.11 15.07
N ALA A 488 -7.93 9.98 16.01
CA ALA A 488 -6.66 10.69 16.01
C ALA A 488 -5.86 10.35 17.27
N LEU A 489 -4.60 9.96 17.05
CA LEU A 489 -3.62 9.73 18.12
C LEU A 489 -2.58 10.84 18.12
N ASN A 490 -2.01 11.11 19.30
CA ASN A 490 -0.80 11.92 19.39
C ASN A 490 0.37 11.17 18.76
N ALA A 491 1.04 11.77 17.78
CA ALA A 491 2.10 11.13 17.01
C ALA A 491 3.32 10.71 17.85
N ARG A 492 3.55 11.35 19.01
CA ARG A 492 4.71 11.08 19.86
C ARG A 492 4.44 10.07 20.96
N THR A 493 3.18 10.01 21.47
CA THR A 493 2.85 9.20 22.66
C THR A 493 1.91 8.04 22.35
N GLY A 494 1.18 8.06 21.23
CA GLY A 494 0.17 7.07 20.89
C GLY A 494 -1.17 7.25 21.62
N ASP A 495 -1.32 8.28 22.45
CA ASP A 495 -2.57 8.54 23.16
C ASP A 495 -3.69 8.90 22.18
N LYS A 496 -4.85 8.24 22.30
CA LYS A 496 -6.06 8.64 21.57
C LYS A 496 -6.60 9.94 22.14
N ILE A 497 -6.62 10.98 21.30
CA ILE A 497 -7.01 12.34 21.71
C ILE A 497 -8.31 12.82 21.06
N TRP A 498 -8.79 12.12 20.03
CA TRP A 498 -10.04 12.43 19.36
C TRP A 498 -10.60 11.20 18.64
N SER A 499 -11.91 11.10 18.49
CA SER A 499 -12.59 10.13 17.65
C SER A 499 -13.94 10.66 17.16
N TYR A 500 -14.38 10.13 16.01
CA TYR A 500 -15.69 10.42 15.42
C TYR A 500 -16.26 9.16 14.75
N GLN A 501 -17.52 8.82 15.08
CA GLN A 501 -18.23 7.70 14.45
C GLN A 501 -18.79 8.13 13.09
N THR A 502 -18.29 7.53 12.01
CA THR A 502 -18.67 7.86 10.62
C THR A 502 -19.82 7.04 10.07
N GLY A 503 -20.26 6.02 10.79
CA GLY A 503 -21.42 5.18 10.48
C GLY A 503 -21.11 3.90 9.70
N ALA A 504 -19.96 3.80 9.02
CA ALA A 504 -19.52 2.57 8.34
C ALA A 504 -18.03 2.32 8.61
N GLY A 505 -17.61 1.06 8.54
CA GLY A 505 -16.23 0.67 8.79
C GLY A 505 -15.24 1.29 7.79
N HIS A 506 -13.97 1.39 8.21
CA HIS A 506 -12.92 2.02 7.42
C HIS A 506 -12.01 0.97 6.77
N ARG A 507 -11.86 1.05 5.46
CA ARG A 507 -10.85 0.35 4.64
C ARG A 507 -10.08 1.29 3.71
N GLY A 508 -10.57 2.51 3.53
CA GLY A 508 -9.94 3.53 2.72
C GLY A 508 -8.87 4.30 3.48
N SER A 509 -8.32 5.29 2.83
CA SER A 509 -7.19 6.04 3.34
C SER A 509 -7.55 7.50 3.57
N ALA A 510 -7.34 7.98 4.78
CA ALA A 510 -7.46 9.39 5.09
C ALA A 510 -6.36 10.22 4.42
N MET A 511 -6.65 11.48 4.14
CA MET A 511 -5.71 12.47 3.61
C MET A 511 -6.00 13.87 4.17
N SER A 512 -5.04 14.79 4.01
CA SER A 512 -5.19 16.18 4.46
C SER A 512 -4.86 17.14 3.34
N TYR A 513 -5.68 18.19 3.21
CA TYR A 513 -5.54 19.22 2.19
C TYR A 513 -6.00 20.58 2.74
N SER A 514 -5.80 21.65 1.98
CA SER A 514 -6.26 22.99 2.32
C SER A 514 -6.94 23.68 1.13
N VAL A 515 -8.07 24.33 1.37
CA VAL A 515 -8.76 25.18 0.39
C VAL A 515 -9.12 26.49 1.05
N GLY A 516 -8.80 27.60 0.39
CA GLY A 516 -9.08 28.93 0.93
C GLY A 516 -8.42 29.22 2.28
N GLY A 517 -7.25 28.64 2.55
CA GLY A 517 -6.53 28.76 3.82
C GLY A 517 -7.13 27.93 4.98
N ARG A 518 -8.12 27.09 4.71
CA ARG A 518 -8.73 26.17 5.67
C ARG A 518 -8.22 24.75 5.45
N GLN A 519 -7.64 24.15 6.49
CA GLN A 519 -7.22 22.74 6.46
C GLN A 519 -8.42 21.83 6.65
N PHE A 520 -8.41 20.74 5.90
CA PHE A 520 -9.35 19.63 6.00
C PHE A 520 -8.60 18.31 6.22
N ILE A 521 -9.24 17.41 6.97
CA ILE A 521 -8.92 15.99 7.05
C ILE A 521 -10.09 15.24 6.42
N ALA A 522 -9.88 14.50 5.35
CA ALA A 522 -10.95 13.71 4.73
C ALA A 522 -10.65 12.22 4.85
N THR A 523 -11.68 11.45 5.15
CA THR A 523 -11.60 9.99 5.24
C THR A 523 -12.73 9.34 4.46
N PRO A 524 -12.45 8.30 3.65
CA PRO A 524 -13.47 7.41 3.13
C PRO A 524 -13.97 6.49 4.26
N SER A 525 -15.28 6.32 4.32
CA SER A 525 -15.99 5.42 5.23
C SER A 525 -16.86 4.48 4.40
N GLY A 526 -16.54 3.18 4.43
CA GLY A 526 -17.22 2.16 3.67
C GLY A 526 -16.49 0.83 3.80
N TRP A 527 -17.19 -0.20 4.21
CA TRP A 527 -16.65 -1.55 4.39
C TRP A 527 -17.20 -2.49 3.34
N GLN A 528 -16.34 -3.40 2.91
CA GLN A 528 -16.67 -4.51 2.04
C GLN A 528 -16.24 -5.81 2.70
N MET A 529 -17.06 -6.85 2.58
CA MET A 529 -16.77 -8.17 3.14
C MET A 529 -15.82 -9.00 2.27
N GLY A 530 -15.89 -8.93 0.97
CA GLY A 530 -15.06 -9.58 -0.04
C GLY A 530 -13.98 -10.56 0.48
N LEU A 531 -12.75 -10.39 0.06
CA LEU A 531 -11.59 -11.23 0.45
C LEU A 531 -11.32 -11.26 1.97
N VAL A 532 -11.78 -10.27 2.73
CA VAL A 532 -11.61 -10.22 4.19
C VAL A 532 -12.76 -10.84 4.98
N GLY A 533 -13.78 -11.40 4.31
CA GLY A 533 -14.91 -12.04 4.97
C GLY A 533 -14.50 -13.19 5.90
N GLY A 534 -13.43 -13.92 5.56
CA GLY A 534 -12.83 -14.95 6.41
C GLY A 534 -12.26 -14.37 7.72
N LEU A 535 -11.62 -13.21 7.66
CA LEU A 535 -11.07 -12.52 8.83
C LEU A 535 -12.18 -12.01 9.76
N VAL A 536 -13.23 -11.42 9.20
CA VAL A 536 -14.36 -10.90 10.01
C VAL A 536 -15.08 -12.02 10.75
N ARG A 537 -15.16 -13.24 10.18
CA ARG A 537 -15.75 -14.41 10.86
C ARG A 537 -15.03 -14.83 12.13
N LEU A 538 -13.76 -14.42 12.33
CA LEU A 538 -13.07 -14.62 13.61
C LEU A 538 -13.69 -13.84 14.78
N PHE A 539 -14.50 -12.83 14.48
CA PHE A 539 -15.03 -11.87 15.46
C PHE A 539 -16.56 -11.83 15.37
N PRO A 540 -17.26 -12.82 15.93
CA PRO A 540 -18.72 -12.92 15.82
C PRO A 540 -19.46 -11.75 16.48
N ASP A 541 -18.81 -11.02 17.38
CA ASP A 541 -19.31 -9.82 18.04
C ASP A 541 -19.01 -8.53 17.28
N LEU A 542 -18.16 -8.57 16.24
CA LEU A 542 -17.87 -7.43 15.38
C LEU A 542 -19.04 -7.14 14.44
N GLN A 543 -19.61 -5.96 14.57
CA GLN A 543 -20.69 -5.51 13.70
C GLN A 543 -20.16 -4.52 12.66
N VAL A 544 -19.78 -5.03 11.50
CA VAL A 544 -19.34 -4.21 10.39
C VAL A 544 -20.54 -3.68 9.63
N ARG A 545 -20.54 -2.36 9.36
CA ARG A 545 -21.56 -1.70 8.55
C ARG A 545 -20.97 -1.30 7.20
N GLY A 546 -21.68 -1.65 6.13
CA GLY A 546 -21.38 -1.19 4.77
C GLY A 546 -21.65 0.31 4.62
N GLY A 547 -21.03 0.91 3.61
CA GLY A 547 -21.21 2.30 3.27
C GLY A 547 -20.28 2.69 2.12
N SER A 548 -20.46 3.91 1.61
CA SER A 548 -19.56 4.47 0.60
C SER A 548 -19.63 6.00 0.67
N THR A 549 -18.98 6.54 1.68
CA THR A 549 -19.09 7.94 2.09
C THR A 549 -17.70 8.55 2.24
N VAL A 550 -17.52 9.80 1.84
CA VAL A 550 -16.37 10.62 2.24
C VAL A 550 -16.83 11.64 3.25
N VAL A 551 -16.16 11.67 4.40
CA VAL A 551 -16.39 12.68 5.45
C VAL A 551 -15.16 13.59 5.52
N ALA A 552 -15.34 14.87 5.31
CA ALA A 552 -14.30 15.88 5.47
C ALA A 552 -14.52 16.67 6.76
N PHE A 553 -13.50 16.73 7.56
CA PHE A 553 -13.47 17.43 8.86
C PHE A 553 -12.66 18.72 8.75
N ALA A 554 -13.05 19.74 9.49
CA ALA A 554 -12.29 20.98 9.64
C ALA A 554 -12.58 21.64 10.98
N LEU A 555 -11.71 22.54 11.41
CA LEU A 555 -11.98 23.37 12.59
C LEU A 555 -13.12 24.38 12.29
N PRO A 556 -14.00 24.62 13.27
CA PRO A 556 -14.93 25.77 13.21
C PRO A 556 -14.18 27.10 13.11
N GLU A 557 -14.84 28.15 12.59
CA GLU A 557 -14.19 29.46 12.41
C GLU A 557 -13.67 30.06 13.72
N ALA A 558 -14.38 29.85 14.81
CA ALA A 558 -13.99 30.34 16.14
C ALA A 558 -12.80 29.58 16.78
N ALA A 559 -12.37 28.45 16.21
CA ALA A 559 -11.29 27.60 16.73
C ALA A 559 -10.06 27.54 15.80
N ARG A 560 -9.98 28.43 14.82
CA ARG A 560 -8.86 28.55 13.86
C ARG A 560 -7.69 29.34 14.38
#